data_74c7c26b91a6789b5d90bdecaac79781
#
_entry.id   74c7c26b91a6789b5d90bdecaac79781
#
_cell.length_a   1.000
_cell.length_b   1.000
_cell.length_c   1.000
_cell.angle_alpha   90.00
_cell.angle_beta   90.00
_cell.angle_gamma   90.00
#
_symmetry.space_group_name_H-M   'P 1'
#
loop_
_entity.id
_entity.type
_entity.pdbx_description
1 polymer ?
#
loop_
_entity_poly.entity_id
_entity_poly.type
_entity_poly.pdbx_seq_one_letter_code
_entity_poly.pdbx_strand_id
1 'polypeptide(L)'
;MKHTSTRLFALLFALLTLLAFVSCSKSGPAGSAGNSDSSAPSYEKDQSGLVNGDADVPINAPDTADRKIIKTYEINSETKEYDAAIASLQQLVADCGGYVESSSTSDKSLNNTSAAYSRYAQYTIRIPAERAEEFVGTVGTLFNVTSNNSYVEDVSETYYSIEARLEELQAERDSLLDMMNATETKQDYSLWLTVSQRLSEVRQEIAVYQGQLN
;
A
#
# COMPACT_ATOMS: atom_id res chain seq x y z
N MET A 1 21.89 20.22 -40.70
CA MET A 1 20.57 19.63 -40.41
C MET A 1 20.21 19.64 -38.90
N LYS A 2 20.58 20.71 -38.12
CA LYS A 2 20.30 20.76 -36.65
C LYS A 2 19.24 21.82 -36.27
N HIS A 3 18.69 22.60 -37.20
CA HIS A 3 17.76 23.71 -36.90
C HIS A 3 16.27 23.39 -37.11
N THR A 4 15.93 22.28 -37.74
CA THR A 4 14.53 21.90 -38.00
C THR A 4 13.89 21.19 -36.78
N SER A 5 14.66 20.46 -35.99
CA SER A 5 14.17 19.75 -34.78
C SER A 5 13.72 20.73 -33.68
N THR A 6 14.48 21.80 -33.45
CA THR A 6 14.19 22.79 -32.40
C THR A 6 12.91 23.61 -32.68
N ARG A 7 12.62 23.88 -33.96
CA ARG A 7 11.42 24.59 -34.35
C ARG A 7 10.15 23.71 -34.25
N LEU A 8 10.30 22.40 -34.48
CA LEU A 8 9.20 21.46 -34.34
C LEU A 8 8.79 21.27 -32.86
N PHE A 9 9.77 21.24 -31.94
CA PHE A 9 9.52 21.18 -30.51
C PHE A 9 8.88 22.45 -29.95
N ALA A 10 9.25 23.62 -30.44
CA ALA A 10 8.67 24.90 -30.03
C ALA A 10 7.20 25.04 -30.48
N LEU A 11 6.84 24.54 -31.66
CA LEU A 11 5.47 24.52 -32.15
C LEU A 11 4.58 23.52 -31.40
N LEU A 12 5.12 22.37 -31.00
CA LEU A 12 4.38 21.36 -30.22
C LEU A 12 4.08 21.86 -28.79
N PHE A 13 5.02 22.62 -28.20
CA PHE A 13 4.84 23.22 -26.89
C PHE A 13 3.84 24.39 -26.89
N ALA A 14 3.79 25.16 -27.94
CA ALA A 14 2.82 26.24 -28.09
C ALA A 14 1.39 25.74 -28.33
N LEU A 15 1.22 24.57 -28.95
CA LEU A 15 -0.09 23.95 -29.17
C LEU A 15 -0.65 23.33 -27.88
N LEU A 16 0.21 22.84 -26.96
CA LEU A 16 -0.19 22.23 -25.69
C LEU A 16 -0.69 23.26 -24.67
N THR A 17 -0.25 24.53 -24.77
CA THR A 17 -0.67 25.59 -23.83
C THR A 17 -2.01 26.23 -24.17
N LEU A 18 -2.56 25.98 -25.34
CA LEU A 18 -3.85 26.59 -25.78
C LEU A 18 -5.09 25.81 -25.29
N LEU A 19 -4.92 24.63 -24.70
CA LEU A 19 -6.04 23.78 -24.27
C LEU A 19 -6.43 23.93 -22.79
N ALA A 20 -5.83 24.88 -22.06
CA ALA A 20 -6.00 24.97 -20.58
C ALA A 20 -7.01 26.07 -20.12
N PHE A 21 -7.75 26.75 -20.98
CA PHE A 21 -8.69 27.78 -20.56
C PHE A 21 -10.13 27.53 -21.01
N VAL A 22 -10.76 26.49 -20.49
CA VAL A 22 -12.23 26.40 -20.42
C VAL A 22 -12.63 26.05 -18.99
N SER A 23 -12.63 27.07 -18.12
CA SER A 23 -13.27 27.05 -16.83
C SER A 23 -14.59 27.81 -16.92
N CYS A 24 -15.70 27.12 -16.99
CA CYS A 24 -17.04 27.70 -16.86
C CYS A 24 -17.38 27.90 -15.39
N SER A 25 -17.33 29.13 -14.95
CA SER A 25 -17.98 29.60 -13.72
C SER A 25 -19.48 29.70 -13.96
N LYS A 26 -20.30 29.03 -13.16
CA LYS A 26 -21.75 29.24 -13.08
C LYS A 26 -22.11 29.63 -11.67
N SER A 27 -22.26 30.92 -11.46
CA SER A 27 -22.91 31.56 -10.33
C SER A 27 -24.43 31.44 -10.48
N GLY A 28 -25.12 30.92 -9.48
CA GLY A 28 -26.58 30.96 -9.40
C GLY A 28 -27.01 31.60 -8.07
N PRO A 29 -28.15 32.31 -8.03
CA PRO A 29 -28.44 33.29 -6.99
C PRO A 29 -29.12 32.71 -5.75
N ALA A 30 -28.99 33.49 -4.66
CA ALA A 30 -29.67 33.31 -3.40
C ALA A 30 -31.18 33.52 -3.56
N GLY A 31 -31.99 32.70 -2.86
CA GLY A 31 -33.43 32.84 -2.74
C GLY A 31 -33.92 32.14 -1.50
N SER A 32 -34.13 32.95 -0.47
CA SER A 32 -35.25 33.12 0.45
C SER A 32 -36.00 31.89 0.99
N ALA A 33 -35.95 31.81 2.29
CA ALA A 33 -36.96 31.42 3.31
C ALA A 33 -38.24 30.72 2.84
N GLY A 34 -38.51 29.56 3.45
CA GLY A 34 -39.78 28.87 3.47
C GLY A 34 -39.80 27.88 4.63
N ASN A 35 -40.45 28.32 5.70
CA ASN A 35 -40.80 27.55 6.90
C ASN A 35 -41.92 26.58 6.55
N SER A 36 -41.86 25.33 6.93
CA SER A 36 -43.01 24.49 7.38
C SER A 36 -42.52 23.07 7.64
N ASP A 37 -42.48 22.72 8.87
CA ASP A 37 -43.46 21.85 9.52
C ASP A 37 -43.27 20.34 9.29
N SER A 38 -42.85 19.70 10.42
CA SER A 38 -43.51 18.55 11.00
C SER A 38 -43.50 17.23 10.22
N SER A 39 -42.71 16.28 10.65
CA SER A 39 -43.21 15.01 11.21
C SER A 39 -42.07 14.03 11.37
N ALA A 40 -41.54 13.95 12.56
CA ALA A 40 -40.80 12.77 12.99
C ALA A 40 -41.83 11.68 13.35
N PRO A 41 -41.71 10.44 12.88
CA PRO A 41 -42.44 9.33 13.48
C PRO A 41 -41.72 8.95 14.79
N SER A 42 -42.43 9.19 15.88
CA SER A 42 -42.12 8.64 17.19
C SER A 42 -42.27 7.12 17.12
N TYR A 43 -41.18 6.38 17.30
CA TYR A 43 -41.28 4.97 17.64
C TYR A 43 -41.57 4.85 19.13
N GLU A 44 -42.76 4.36 19.42
CA GLU A 44 -43.19 3.98 20.75
C GLU A 44 -42.24 2.92 21.32
N LYS A 45 -41.81 3.20 22.52
CA LYS A 45 -41.01 2.32 23.36
C LYS A 45 -42.01 1.34 24.01
N ASP A 46 -42.17 0.18 23.38
CA ASP A 46 -42.88 -0.91 24.01
C ASP A 46 -41.94 -1.62 24.99
N GLN A 47 -42.16 -1.35 26.26
CA GLN A 47 -41.58 -2.10 27.37
C GLN A 47 -42.55 -3.20 27.72
N SER A 48 -42.26 -4.43 27.37
CA SER A 48 -42.54 -5.58 28.24
C SER A 48 -42.02 -6.88 27.60
N GLY A 49 -41.19 -7.57 28.30
CA GLY A 49 -40.78 -8.93 27.94
C GLY A 49 -39.43 -9.31 28.55
N LEU A 50 -39.39 -9.48 29.86
CA LEU A 50 -38.36 -10.28 30.49
C LEU A 50 -38.39 -11.68 29.87
N VAL A 51 -37.46 -11.99 29.02
CA VAL A 51 -37.11 -13.38 28.70
C VAL A 51 -35.64 -13.58 29.14
N ASN A 52 -35.52 -14.16 30.35
CA ASN A 52 -34.29 -14.85 30.70
C ASN A 52 -34.14 -16.02 29.73
N GLY A 53 -33.22 -15.89 28.82
CA GLY A 53 -32.73 -16.96 27.97
C GLY A 53 -31.27 -16.74 27.81
N ASP A 54 -30.46 -17.42 28.59
CA ASP A 54 -29.06 -17.70 28.30
C ASP A 54 -29.01 -18.38 26.93
N ALA A 55 -28.97 -17.59 25.89
CA ALA A 55 -28.46 -17.99 24.61
C ALA A 55 -27.10 -17.29 24.49
N ASP A 56 -26.10 -17.94 25.01
CA ASP A 56 -24.73 -17.78 24.60
C ASP A 56 -24.70 -18.04 23.09
N VAL A 57 -25.02 -17.03 22.30
CA VAL A 57 -24.67 -17.01 20.88
C VAL A 57 -23.17 -16.80 20.91
N PRO A 58 -22.36 -17.80 20.59
CA PRO A 58 -20.94 -17.54 20.42
C PRO A 58 -20.85 -16.57 19.26
N ILE A 59 -20.59 -15.31 19.58
CA ILE A 59 -20.02 -14.39 18.60
C ILE A 59 -18.68 -15.03 18.29
N ASN A 60 -18.66 -15.86 17.25
CA ASN A 60 -17.43 -16.31 16.64
C ASN A 60 -16.72 -15.03 16.21
N ALA A 61 -15.97 -14.44 17.12
CA ALA A 61 -14.93 -13.50 16.74
C ALA A 61 -14.08 -14.28 15.71
N PRO A 62 -13.93 -13.79 14.47
CA PRO A 62 -13.14 -14.49 13.48
C PRO A 62 -11.80 -14.79 14.11
N ASP A 63 -11.38 -16.05 13.98
CA ASP A 63 -10.17 -16.58 14.59
C ASP A 63 -9.01 -15.63 14.32
N THR A 64 -8.46 -15.02 15.35
CA THR A 64 -7.38 -14.03 15.22
C THR A 64 -6.11 -14.65 14.67
N ALA A 65 -6.04 -15.99 14.60
CA ALA A 65 -4.91 -16.74 14.10
C ALA A 65 -4.69 -16.59 12.58
N ASP A 66 -5.73 -16.22 11.82
CA ASP A 66 -5.67 -16.18 10.36
C ASP A 66 -5.57 -14.75 9.78
N ARG A 67 -5.57 -13.73 10.65
CA ARG A 67 -5.52 -12.34 10.18
C ARG A 67 -4.15 -11.96 9.63
N LYS A 68 -4.15 -11.32 8.48
CA LYS A 68 -2.97 -10.70 7.87
C LYS A 68 -2.91 -9.24 8.29
N ILE A 69 -1.99 -8.94 9.22
CA ILE A 69 -1.88 -7.62 9.85
C ILE A 69 -0.55 -6.99 9.46
N ILE A 70 -0.62 -5.76 8.95
CA ILE A 70 0.55 -4.90 8.77
C ILE A 70 0.63 -3.94 9.94
N LYS A 71 1.76 -3.93 10.65
CA LYS A 71 2.06 -2.94 11.69
C LYS A 71 3.10 -1.96 11.16
N THR A 72 2.77 -0.67 11.18
CA THR A 72 3.68 0.41 10.80
C THR A 72 4.00 1.26 12.02
N TYR A 73 5.27 1.55 12.22
CA TYR A 73 5.75 2.42 13.30
C TYR A 73 6.47 3.63 12.69
N GLU A 74 6.03 4.83 13.05
CA GLU A 74 6.71 6.08 12.72
C GLU A 74 7.42 6.61 13.98
N ILE A 75 8.74 6.48 13.99
CA ILE A 75 9.55 6.83 15.14
C ILE A 75 10.40 8.05 14.80
N ASN A 76 10.17 9.15 15.49
CA ASN A 76 11.06 10.31 15.46
C ASN A 76 11.97 10.27 16.66
N SER A 77 13.26 10.44 16.43
CA SER A 77 14.27 10.33 17.48
C SER A 77 15.43 11.27 17.23
N GLU A 78 16.17 11.55 18.30
CA GLU A 78 17.36 12.37 18.26
C GLU A 78 18.52 11.71 19.01
N THR A 79 19.74 12.04 18.61
CA THR A 79 20.95 11.54 19.26
C THR A 79 22.06 12.58 19.22
N LYS A 80 22.95 12.54 20.20
CA LYS A 80 24.18 13.33 20.21
C LYS A 80 25.33 12.60 19.50
N GLU A 81 25.26 11.28 19.42
CA GLU A 81 26.28 10.38 18.86
C GLU A 81 25.79 9.80 17.51
N TYR A 82 25.63 10.68 16.52
CA TYR A 82 24.97 10.32 15.25
C TYR A 82 25.59 9.09 14.58
N ASP A 83 26.93 9.04 14.39
CA ASP A 83 27.58 7.96 13.63
C ASP A 83 27.48 6.62 14.38
N ALA A 84 27.69 6.65 15.70
CA ALA A 84 27.57 5.45 16.53
C ALA A 84 26.13 4.93 16.58
N ALA A 85 25.14 5.84 16.67
CA ALA A 85 23.75 5.49 16.71
C ALA A 85 23.26 4.88 15.38
N ILE A 86 23.70 5.43 14.23
CA ILE A 86 23.38 4.86 12.91
C ILE A 86 24.01 3.47 12.73
N ALA A 87 25.28 3.28 13.15
CA ALA A 87 25.92 1.97 13.10
C ALA A 87 25.18 0.93 13.95
N SER A 88 24.76 1.33 15.17
CA SER A 88 23.98 0.48 16.07
C SER A 88 22.60 0.15 15.50
N LEU A 89 21.93 1.10 14.83
CA LEU A 89 20.66 0.86 14.14
C LEU A 89 20.81 -0.18 13.03
N GLN A 90 21.85 -0.04 12.19
CA GLN A 90 22.09 -0.99 11.11
C GLN A 90 22.37 -2.41 11.64
N GLN A 91 23.13 -2.51 12.73
CA GLN A 91 23.38 -3.78 13.39
C GLN A 91 22.09 -4.38 13.96
N LEU A 92 21.26 -3.59 14.64
CA LEU A 92 19.97 -4.01 15.17
C LEU A 92 19.03 -4.52 14.09
N VAL A 93 18.99 -3.85 12.92
CA VAL A 93 18.20 -4.29 11.76
C VAL A 93 18.64 -5.69 11.32
N ALA A 94 19.95 -5.91 11.20
CA ALA A 94 20.50 -7.21 10.81
C ALA A 94 20.21 -8.29 11.86
N ASP A 95 20.38 -7.99 13.14
CA ASP A 95 20.14 -8.91 14.26
C ASP A 95 18.66 -9.33 14.36
N CYS A 96 17.75 -8.43 13.98
CA CYS A 96 16.32 -8.73 13.88
C CYS A 96 15.93 -9.45 12.57
N GLY A 97 16.89 -9.73 11.66
CA GLY A 97 16.61 -10.35 10.37
C GLY A 97 15.85 -9.44 9.40
N GLY A 98 15.91 -8.13 9.65
CA GLY A 98 15.30 -7.11 8.79
C GLY A 98 16.23 -6.58 7.72
N TYR A 99 15.74 -5.60 6.95
CA TYR A 99 16.54 -4.89 5.96
C TYR A 99 16.09 -3.42 5.83
N VAL A 100 16.99 -2.60 5.31
CA VAL A 100 16.69 -1.20 4.97
C VAL A 100 16.12 -1.16 3.56
N GLU A 101 14.85 -0.79 3.43
CA GLU A 101 14.16 -0.61 2.15
C GLU A 101 14.62 0.68 1.45
N SER A 102 14.68 1.77 2.22
CA SER A 102 15.18 3.04 1.72
C SER A 102 15.86 3.85 2.82
N SER A 103 16.81 4.69 2.43
CA SER A 103 17.45 5.63 3.33
C SER A 103 17.70 6.97 2.63
N SER A 104 17.52 8.04 3.38
CA SER A 104 17.87 9.41 2.97
C SER A 104 18.63 10.07 4.10
N THR A 105 19.82 10.57 3.80
CA THR A 105 20.68 11.21 4.80
C THR A 105 21.08 12.61 4.33
N SER A 106 21.09 13.55 5.24
CA SER A 106 21.62 14.90 5.03
C SER A 106 22.74 15.14 6.01
N ASP A 107 23.91 15.40 5.48
CA ASP A 107 25.11 15.65 6.28
C ASP A 107 25.57 17.10 6.16
N LYS A 108 26.48 17.50 7.04
CA LYS A 108 27.05 18.84 7.05
C LYS A 108 27.85 19.09 5.77
N SER A 109 27.47 20.15 5.03
CA SER A 109 28.28 20.60 3.89
C SER A 109 29.63 21.09 4.39
N LEU A 110 30.69 20.75 3.63
CA LEU A 110 32.06 21.24 3.93
C LEU A 110 32.15 22.77 3.96
N ASN A 111 31.27 23.44 3.24
CA ASN A 111 31.22 24.91 3.17
C ASN A 111 30.31 25.54 4.24
N ASN A 112 29.62 24.74 5.05
CA ASN A 112 28.76 25.25 6.10
C ASN A 112 29.45 25.19 7.44
N THR A 113 29.89 26.35 7.96
CA THR A 113 30.57 26.48 9.22
C THR A 113 29.62 26.80 10.38
N SER A 114 28.31 26.83 10.14
CA SER A 114 27.32 27.13 11.20
C SER A 114 27.28 26.03 12.25
N ALA A 115 27.44 26.42 13.52
CA ALA A 115 27.35 25.51 14.67
C ALA A 115 25.91 24.95 14.87
N ALA A 116 24.91 25.55 14.23
CA ALA A 116 23.50 25.16 14.35
C ALA A 116 23.06 24.13 13.32
N TYR A 117 23.97 23.56 12.53
CA TYR A 117 23.62 22.54 11.53
C TYR A 117 23.42 21.18 12.19
N SER A 118 22.22 20.64 12.09
CA SER A 118 21.88 19.29 12.53
C SER A 118 22.02 18.30 11.36
N ARG A 119 22.68 17.16 11.60
CA ARG A 119 22.67 16.02 10.71
C ARG A 119 21.31 15.32 10.81
N TYR A 120 20.83 14.79 9.70
CA TYR A 120 19.51 14.19 9.62
C TYR A 120 19.58 12.91 8.79
N ALA A 121 18.86 11.89 9.23
CA ALA A 121 18.69 10.65 8.48
C ALA A 121 17.25 10.15 8.60
N GLN A 122 16.73 9.63 7.51
CA GLN A 122 15.45 8.94 7.44
C GLN A 122 15.67 7.55 6.87
N TYR A 123 15.09 6.56 7.52
CA TYR A 123 15.15 5.17 7.13
C TYR A 123 13.75 4.58 7.04
N THR A 124 13.49 3.83 5.96
CA THR A 124 12.37 2.89 5.91
C THR A 124 12.97 1.50 6.09
N ILE A 125 12.53 0.82 7.14
CA ILE A 125 13.10 -0.46 7.57
C ILE A 125 11.98 -1.50 7.60
N ARG A 126 12.25 -2.68 7.08
CA ARG A 126 11.36 -3.84 7.14
C ARG A 126 11.89 -4.84 8.15
N ILE A 127 11.05 -5.18 9.11
CA ILE A 127 11.37 -6.13 10.18
C ILE A 127 10.31 -7.24 10.19
N PRO A 128 10.68 -8.51 10.35
CA PRO A 128 9.71 -9.59 10.55
C PRO A 128 8.74 -9.27 11.70
N ALA A 129 7.45 -9.59 11.49
CA ALA A 129 6.38 -9.18 12.40
C ALA A 129 6.62 -9.63 13.85
N GLU A 130 7.20 -10.84 14.03
CA GLU A 130 7.50 -11.42 15.34
C GLU A 130 8.58 -10.65 16.11
N ARG A 131 9.44 -9.91 15.40
CA ARG A 131 10.57 -9.16 15.98
C ARG A 131 10.31 -7.66 16.05
N ALA A 132 9.17 -7.19 15.51
CA ALA A 132 8.89 -5.75 15.39
C ALA A 132 8.82 -5.03 16.74
N GLU A 133 8.18 -5.61 17.74
CA GLU A 133 8.06 -5.02 19.08
C GLU A 133 9.39 -4.97 19.82
N GLU A 134 10.21 -6.03 19.72
CA GLU A 134 11.57 -6.07 20.27
C GLU A 134 12.45 -5.00 19.62
N PHE A 135 12.37 -4.88 18.28
CA PHE A 135 13.09 -3.86 17.52
C PHE A 135 12.74 -2.45 18.00
N VAL A 136 11.44 -2.11 18.05
CA VAL A 136 10.97 -0.79 18.51
C VAL A 136 11.39 -0.50 19.95
N GLY A 137 11.29 -1.48 20.83
CA GLY A 137 11.76 -1.34 22.22
C GLY A 137 13.26 -1.06 22.30
N THR A 138 14.07 -1.73 21.49
CA THR A 138 15.53 -1.54 21.47
C THR A 138 15.90 -0.18 20.86
N VAL A 139 15.20 0.28 19.83
CA VAL A 139 15.38 1.65 19.27
C VAL A 139 15.22 2.70 20.35
N GLY A 140 14.25 2.53 21.27
CA GLY A 140 14.06 3.44 22.42
C GLY A 140 15.24 3.47 23.40
N THR A 141 16.12 2.47 23.38
CA THR A 141 17.35 2.47 24.22
C THR A 141 18.55 3.08 23.50
N LEU A 142 18.57 3.03 22.17
CA LEU A 142 19.67 3.57 21.35
C LEU A 142 19.51 5.08 21.09
N PHE A 143 18.28 5.57 21.06
CA PHE A 143 17.94 6.93 20.71
C PHE A 143 17.05 7.58 21.76
N ASN A 144 17.09 8.91 21.85
CA ASN A 144 16.07 9.67 22.54
C ASN A 144 14.85 9.80 21.64
N VAL A 145 13.85 8.94 21.82
CA VAL A 145 12.62 8.93 21.03
C VAL A 145 11.76 10.14 21.43
N THR A 146 11.48 11.01 20.46
CA THR A 146 10.65 12.21 20.65
C THR A 146 9.19 11.97 20.30
N SER A 147 8.92 11.06 19.36
CA SER A 147 7.57 10.55 19.09
C SER A 147 7.60 9.13 18.51
N ASN A 148 6.59 8.36 18.83
CA ASN A 148 6.36 7.02 18.27
C ASN A 148 4.87 6.88 18.00
N ASN A 149 4.50 6.80 16.71
CA ASN A 149 3.14 6.54 16.26
C ASN A 149 3.08 5.13 15.69
N SER A 150 2.07 4.36 16.06
CA SER A 150 1.85 3.03 15.51
C SER A 150 0.51 2.94 14.81
N TYR A 151 0.51 2.31 13.64
CA TYR A 151 -0.67 2.06 12.82
C TYR A 151 -0.79 0.56 12.59
N VAL A 152 -2.01 0.08 12.64
CA VAL A 152 -2.33 -1.34 12.40
C VAL A 152 -3.35 -1.39 11.29
N GLU A 153 -3.03 -2.14 10.24
CA GLU A 153 -3.90 -2.34 9.09
C GLU A 153 -4.19 -3.83 8.92
N ASP A 154 -5.48 -4.18 8.88
CA ASP A 154 -5.94 -5.53 8.57
C ASP A 154 -6.09 -5.66 7.05
N VAL A 155 -5.18 -6.40 6.43
CA VAL A 155 -5.14 -6.63 4.99
C VAL A 155 -5.66 -8.02 4.61
N SER A 156 -6.32 -8.72 5.52
CA SER A 156 -6.77 -10.10 5.33
C SER A 156 -7.66 -10.25 4.10
N GLU A 157 -8.63 -9.36 3.89
CA GLU A 157 -9.53 -9.41 2.73
C GLU A 157 -8.76 -9.30 1.42
N THR A 158 -7.86 -8.31 1.34
CA THR A 158 -7.02 -8.11 0.16
C THR A 158 -6.10 -9.30 -0.07
N TYR A 159 -5.47 -9.81 0.99
CA TYR A 159 -4.58 -10.96 0.91
C TYR A 159 -5.30 -12.19 0.35
N TYR A 160 -6.44 -12.56 0.94
CA TYR A 160 -7.19 -13.74 0.51
C TYR A 160 -7.83 -13.59 -0.87
N SER A 161 -8.21 -12.37 -1.27
CA SER A 161 -8.70 -12.13 -2.63
C SER A 161 -7.60 -12.32 -3.68
N ILE A 162 -6.37 -11.90 -3.38
CA ILE A 162 -5.21 -12.12 -4.24
C ILE A 162 -4.85 -13.60 -4.30
N GLU A 163 -4.87 -14.30 -3.16
CA GLU A 163 -4.60 -15.74 -3.07
C GLU A 163 -5.61 -16.54 -3.91
N ALA A 164 -6.90 -16.27 -3.78
CA ALA A 164 -7.94 -16.90 -4.57
C ALA A 164 -7.77 -16.64 -6.09
N ARG A 165 -7.42 -15.39 -6.45
CA ARG A 165 -7.16 -15.05 -7.86
C ARG A 165 -5.94 -15.77 -8.40
N LEU A 166 -4.91 -15.93 -7.59
CA LEU A 166 -3.71 -16.69 -7.96
C LEU A 166 -4.03 -18.16 -8.21
N GLU A 167 -4.89 -18.77 -7.38
CA GLU A 167 -5.34 -20.15 -7.55
C GLU A 167 -6.13 -20.33 -8.86
N GLU A 168 -7.06 -19.41 -9.17
CA GLU A 168 -7.78 -19.43 -10.44
C GLU A 168 -6.84 -19.35 -11.65
N LEU A 169 -5.87 -18.45 -11.64
CA LEU A 169 -4.91 -18.29 -12.72
C LEU A 169 -3.99 -19.51 -12.87
N GLN A 170 -3.64 -20.17 -11.78
CA GLN A 170 -2.88 -21.42 -11.82
C GLN A 170 -3.70 -22.55 -12.45
N ALA A 171 -4.98 -22.67 -12.11
CA ALA A 171 -5.87 -23.64 -12.74
C ALA A 171 -6.09 -23.34 -14.24
N GLU A 172 -6.25 -22.06 -14.62
CA GLU A 172 -6.34 -21.66 -16.04
C GLU A 172 -5.04 -22.01 -16.78
N ARG A 173 -3.87 -21.72 -16.20
CA ARG A 173 -2.57 -22.09 -16.80
C ARG A 173 -2.49 -23.59 -17.08
N ASP A 174 -2.87 -24.41 -16.12
CA ASP A 174 -2.79 -25.86 -16.24
C ASP A 174 -3.75 -26.38 -17.34
N SER A 175 -4.97 -25.83 -17.41
CA SER A 175 -5.92 -26.11 -18.49
C SER A 175 -5.39 -25.71 -19.87
N LEU A 176 -4.75 -24.54 -19.98
CA LEU A 176 -4.13 -24.08 -21.23
C LEU A 176 -2.96 -24.99 -21.65
N LEU A 177 -2.18 -25.50 -20.72
CA LEU A 177 -1.11 -26.46 -21.00
C LEU A 177 -1.66 -27.78 -21.54
N ASP A 178 -2.75 -28.30 -20.97
CA ASP A 178 -3.41 -29.49 -21.43
C ASP A 178 -3.98 -29.30 -22.86
N MET A 179 -4.60 -28.15 -23.13
CA MET A 179 -5.06 -27.77 -24.46
C MET A 179 -3.92 -27.69 -25.47
N MET A 180 -2.78 -27.11 -25.08
CA MET A 180 -1.61 -27.00 -25.95
C MET A 180 -1.06 -28.37 -26.34
N ASN A 181 -0.93 -29.28 -25.37
CA ASN A 181 -0.50 -30.65 -25.59
C ASN A 181 -1.46 -31.41 -26.52
N ALA A 182 -2.80 -31.21 -26.37
CA ALA A 182 -3.80 -31.82 -27.21
C ALA A 182 -3.79 -31.25 -28.64
N THR A 183 -3.41 -30.00 -28.84
CA THR A 183 -3.36 -29.29 -30.12
C THR A 183 -2.15 -29.70 -30.94
N GLU A 184 -1.00 -29.94 -30.32
CA GLU A 184 0.20 -30.45 -31.02
C GLU A 184 -0.09 -31.75 -31.80
N THR A 185 -0.87 -32.62 -31.20
CA THR A 185 -1.24 -33.91 -31.82
C THR A 185 -2.20 -33.78 -33.01
N LYS A 186 -2.93 -32.64 -33.12
CA LYS A 186 -3.94 -32.39 -34.15
C LYS A 186 -3.48 -31.46 -35.27
N GLN A 187 -2.26 -30.94 -35.22
CA GLN A 187 -1.68 -29.99 -36.19
C GLN A 187 -2.54 -28.73 -36.45
N ASP A 188 -3.33 -28.27 -35.46
CA ASP A 188 -4.06 -27.02 -35.54
C ASP A 188 -3.19 -25.87 -35.05
N TYR A 189 -2.39 -25.31 -35.97
CA TYR A 189 -1.46 -24.26 -35.67
C TYR A 189 -2.13 -22.96 -35.21
N SER A 190 -3.33 -22.64 -35.70
CA SER A 190 -4.04 -21.42 -35.34
C SER A 190 -4.51 -21.45 -33.87
N LEU A 191 -5.07 -22.58 -33.47
CA LEU A 191 -5.49 -22.81 -32.10
C LEU A 191 -4.26 -22.84 -31.15
N TRP A 192 -3.18 -23.51 -31.56
CA TRP A 192 -1.94 -23.56 -30.82
C TRP A 192 -1.39 -22.15 -30.54
N LEU A 193 -1.38 -21.26 -31.54
CA LEU A 193 -0.91 -19.90 -31.40
C LEU A 193 -1.76 -19.09 -30.39
N THR A 194 -3.08 -19.22 -30.48
CA THR A 194 -4.02 -18.54 -29.57
C THR A 194 -3.84 -19.00 -28.12
N VAL A 195 -3.74 -20.31 -27.89
CA VAL A 195 -3.49 -20.88 -26.55
C VAL A 195 -2.13 -20.46 -26.01
N SER A 196 -1.10 -20.47 -26.84
CA SER A 196 0.26 -20.04 -26.48
C SER A 196 0.31 -18.57 -26.05
N GLN A 197 -0.42 -17.70 -26.76
CA GLN A 197 -0.51 -16.29 -26.40
C GLN A 197 -1.22 -16.12 -25.04
N ARG A 198 -2.37 -16.76 -24.84
CA ARG A 198 -3.10 -16.68 -23.57
C ARG A 198 -2.28 -17.24 -22.40
N LEU A 199 -1.55 -18.33 -22.62
CA LEU A 199 -0.65 -18.91 -21.62
C LEU A 199 0.45 -17.92 -21.20
N SER A 200 0.98 -17.14 -22.14
CA SER A 200 1.97 -16.10 -21.83
C SER A 200 1.38 -14.99 -20.94
N GLU A 201 0.16 -14.55 -21.25
CA GLU A 201 -0.57 -13.55 -20.47
C GLU A 201 -0.84 -14.05 -19.03
N VAL A 202 -1.37 -15.26 -18.89
CA VAL A 202 -1.66 -15.86 -17.58
C VAL A 202 -0.39 -16.02 -16.74
N ARG A 203 0.72 -16.42 -17.33
CA ARG A 203 2.01 -16.50 -16.62
C ARG A 203 2.47 -15.14 -16.11
N GLN A 204 2.25 -14.09 -16.88
CA GLN A 204 2.59 -12.72 -16.46
C GLN A 204 1.68 -12.27 -15.31
N GLU A 205 0.36 -12.54 -15.40
CA GLU A 205 -0.57 -12.24 -14.30
C GLU A 205 -0.19 -12.98 -13.02
N ILE A 206 0.12 -14.27 -13.10
CA ILE A 206 0.60 -15.07 -11.94
C ILE A 206 1.81 -14.41 -11.29
N ALA A 207 2.80 -13.99 -12.08
CA ALA A 207 4.01 -13.35 -11.55
C ALA A 207 3.70 -12.04 -10.81
N VAL A 208 2.74 -11.25 -11.33
CA VAL A 208 2.27 -10.01 -10.69
C VAL A 208 1.63 -10.30 -9.34
N TYR A 209 0.67 -11.23 -9.27
CA TYR A 209 -0.02 -11.56 -8.03
C TYR A 209 0.89 -12.23 -6.98
N GLN A 210 1.82 -13.08 -7.44
CA GLN A 210 2.85 -13.63 -6.55
C GLN A 210 3.74 -12.54 -5.94
N GLY A 211 4.08 -11.50 -6.74
CA GLY A 211 4.84 -10.36 -6.24
C GLY A 211 4.08 -9.48 -5.24
N GLN A 212 2.75 -9.52 -5.25
CA GLN A 212 1.93 -8.79 -4.27
C GLN A 212 1.79 -9.51 -2.92
N LEU A 213 1.99 -10.83 -2.90
CA LEU A 213 1.91 -11.65 -1.67
C LEU A 213 3.24 -11.75 -0.93
N ASN A 214 4.36 -11.38 -1.57
CA ASN A 214 5.72 -11.41 -0.99
C ASN A 214 6.13 -10.03 -0.46
#